data_54aba1df37fa3c466fe3cad6a0b3e803
#
_entry.id   54aba1df37fa3c466fe3cad6a0b3e803
#
_cell.length_a   1.000
_cell.length_b   1.000
_cell.length_c   1.000
_cell.angle_alpha   90.00
_cell.angle_beta   90.00
_cell.angle_gamma   90.00
#
_symmetry.space_group_name_H-M   'P 1'
#
loop_
_entity.id
_entity.type
_entity.pdbx_description
1 polymer ?
#
loop_
_entity_poly.entity_id
_entity_poly.type
_entity_poly.pdbx_seq_one_letter_code
_entity_poly.pdbx_strand_id
1 'polypeptide(L)'
;MRVLLSIKPEFANKIFDGTKKFEFRKSIFKNKDVKTVVVYASSPVQRVIGEFEIEKILNFDLDTLWDLTQDFSGISEDFFYEYFADREFGYAIKIKKAKKYRNPKNLKEEFNLFPPQSFAYLPK
;
A
#
# COMPACT_ATOMS: atom_id res chain seq x y z
N MET A 1 13.59 -6.68 6.18
CA MET A 1 12.28 -7.37 6.26
C MET A 1 11.29 -6.72 5.31
N ARG A 2 10.45 -7.51 4.71
CA ARG A 2 9.41 -7.03 3.78
C ARG A 2 8.03 -7.33 4.34
N VAL A 3 7.05 -6.59 3.88
CA VAL A 3 5.65 -6.81 4.22
C VAL A 3 4.84 -6.95 2.93
N LEU A 4 3.86 -7.84 2.96
CA LEU A 4 2.90 -8.01 1.85
C LEU A 4 1.65 -7.20 2.17
N LEU A 5 1.22 -6.38 1.24
CA LEU A 5 -0.05 -5.66 1.33
C LEU A 5 -0.97 -6.04 0.17
N SER A 6 -2.24 -6.25 0.49
CA SER A 6 -3.28 -6.39 -0.54
C SER A 6 -3.75 -5.00 -0.93
N ILE A 7 -3.64 -4.67 -2.21
CA ILE A 7 -3.98 -3.35 -2.74
C ILE A 7 -4.91 -3.54 -3.94
N LYS A 8 -5.95 -2.73 -4.04
CA LYS A 8 -6.87 -2.79 -5.19
C LYS A 8 -6.10 -2.52 -6.47
N PRO A 9 -6.42 -3.25 -7.57
CA PRO A 9 -5.67 -3.10 -8.83
C PRO A 9 -5.58 -1.67 -9.34
N GLU A 10 -6.65 -0.88 -9.26
CA GLU A 10 -6.60 0.51 -9.74
C GLU A 10 -5.59 1.35 -8.97
N PHE A 11 -5.48 1.14 -7.64
CA PHE A 11 -4.50 1.87 -6.84
C PHE A 11 -3.09 1.34 -7.06
N ALA A 12 -2.95 0.03 -7.17
CA ALA A 12 -1.65 -0.58 -7.46
C ALA A 12 -1.09 -0.06 -8.79
N ASN A 13 -1.93 0.03 -9.82
CA ASN A 13 -1.52 0.54 -11.13
C ASN A 13 -1.05 2.00 -11.04
N LYS A 14 -1.73 2.82 -10.24
CA LYS A 14 -1.31 4.21 -10.04
C LYS A 14 0.00 4.33 -9.27
N ILE A 15 0.26 3.40 -8.37
CA ILE A 15 1.56 3.35 -7.68
C ILE A 15 2.67 3.10 -8.70
N PHE A 16 2.49 2.11 -9.57
CA PHE A 16 3.52 1.74 -10.53
C PHE A 16 3.65 2.70 -11.71
N ASP A 17 2.61 3.47 -12.04
CA ASP A 17 2.73 4.51 -13.06
C ASP A 17 3.25 5.84 -12.49
N GLY A 18 3.43 5.94 -11.18
CA GLY A 18 4.01 7.10 -10.53
C GLY A 18 3.04 8.20 -10.14
N THR A 19 1.74 8.05 -10.41
CA THR A 19 0.76 9.07 -10.08
C THR A 19 0.30 9.01 -8.63
N LYS A 20 0.40 7.83 -7.99
CA LYS A 20 0.06 7.66 -6.59
C LYS A 20 1.32 7.39 -5.78
N LYS A 21 1.68 8.34 -4.91
CA LYS A 21 2.90 8.25 -4.10
C LYS A 21 2.65 7.96 -2.63
N PHE A 22 1.39 7.70 -2.26
CA PHE A 22 1.00 7.37 -0.90
C PHE A 22 0.02 6.21 -0.91
N GLU A 23 0.26 5.24 -0.02
CA GLU A 23 -0.67 4.14 0.22
C GLU A 23 -1.30 4.36 1.59
N PHE A 24 -2.63 4.52 1.63
CA PHE A 24 -3.37 4.83 2.85
C PHE A 24 -3.81 3.57 3.57
N ARG A 25 -3.61 3.55 4.88
CA ARG A 25 -3.99 2.41 5.72
C ARG A 25 -4.65 2.91 7.00
N LYS A 26 -5.64 2.14 7.50
CA LYS A 26 -6.28 2.43 8.79
C LYS A 26 -5.43 1.95 9.94
N SER A 27 -4.63 0.92 9.73
CA SER A 27 -3.69 0.39 10.69
C SER A 27 -2.39 0.06 9.96
N ILE A 28 -1.30 -0.05 10.71
CA ILE A 28 0.02 -0.26 10.12
C ILE A 28 0.75 -1.38 10.86
N PHE A 29 1.65 -2.05 10.17
CA PHE A 29 2.54 -3.03 10.77
C PHE A 29 3.45 -2.35 11.79
N LYS A 30 3.82 -3.08 12.85
CA LYS A 30 4.57 -2.52 13.97
C LYS A 30 6.08 -2.64 13.82
N ASN A 31 6.56 -3.58 13.00
CA ASN A 31 7.99 -3.79 12.84
C ASN A 31 8.60 -2.64 12.03
N LYS A 32 9.48 -1.86 12.70
CA LYS A 32 10.09 -0.67 12.10
C LYS A 32 11.24 -0.99 11.14
N ASP A 33 11.65 -2.26 11.06
CA ASP A 33 12.68 -2.69 10.13
C ASP A 33 12.13 -2.96 8.73
N VAL A 34 10.82 -2.87 8.54
CA VAL A 34 10.22 -3.05 7.22
C VAL A 34 10.56 -1.85 6.34
N LYS A 35 11.23 -2.13 5.22
CA LYS A 35 11.64 -1.10 4.25
C LYS A 35 10.99 -1.28 2.89
N THR A 36 10.43 -2.46 2.62
CA THR A 36 9.88 -2.80 1.32
C THR A 36 8.47 -3.38 1.49
N VAL A 37 7.58 -2.93 0.64
CA VAL A 37 6.22 -3.46 0.52
C VAL A 37 6.14 -4.26 -0.76
N VAL A 38 5.74 -5.52 -0.64
CA VAL A 38 5.41 -6.37 -1.79
C VAL A 38 3.91 -6.22 -2.04
N VAL A 39 3.53 -5.91 -3.27
CA VAL A 39 2.17 -5.55 -3.63
C VAL A 39 1.44 -6.74 -4.23
N TYR A 40 0.41 -7.19 -3.52
CA TYR A 40 -0.55 -8.16 -4.05
C TYR A 40 -1.76 -7.38 -4.58
N ALA A 41 -2.00 -7.46 -5.89
CA ALA A 41 -3.17 -6.84 -6.48
C ALA A 41 -4.37 -7.75 -6.22
N SER A 42 -5.38 -7.24 -5.52
CA SER A 42 -6.54 -8.02 -5.14
C SER A 42 -7.42 -8.34 -6.36
N SER A 43 -8.54 -9.03 -6.11
CA SER A 43 -9.47 -9.44 -7.17
C SER A 43 -9.82 -8.26 -8.09
N PRO A 44 -9.91 -8.46 -9.42
CA PRO A 44 -9.84 -9.75 -10.13
C PRO A 44 -8.43 -10.20 -10.53
N VAL A 45 -7.40 -9.41 -10.27
CA VAL A 45 -6.02 -9.73 -10.70
C VAL A 45 -5.46 -10.92 -9.93
N GLN A 46 -5.49 -10.84 -8.60
CA GLN A 46 -5.05 -11.91 -7.70
C GLN A 46 -3.63 -12.41 -7.97
N ARG A 47 -2.70 -11.46 -8.09
CA ARG A 47 -1.28 -11.73 -8.35
C ARG A 47 -0.40 -10.75 -7.59
N VAL A 48 0.80 -11.17 -7.26
CA VAL A 48 1.85 -10.30 -6.74
C VAL A 48 2.48 -9.62 -7.95
N ILE A 49 2.30 -8.30 -8.06
CA ILE A 49 2.62 -7.58 -9.29
C ILE A 49 3.83 -6.65 -9.19
N GLY A 50 4.36 -6.44 -8.01
CA GLY A 50 5.51 -5.57 -7.85
C GLY A 50 5.84 -5.30 -6.39
N GLU A 51 6.71 -4.34 -6.18
CA GLU A 51 7.12 -3.92 -4.84
C GLU A 51 7.48 -2.45 -4.83
N PHE A 52 7.50 -1.85 -3.65
CA PHE A 52 8.01 -0.49 -3.52
C PHE A 52 8.79 -0.32 -2.22
N GLU A 53 9.74 0.61 -2.25
CA GLU A 53 10.48 1.01 -1.05
C GLU A 53 9.71 2.07 -0.29
N ILE A 54 9.75 2.00 1.03
CA ILE A 54 9.10 2.96 1.92
C ILE A 54 10.08 4.11 2.18
N GLU A 55 9.63 5.35 1.92
CA GLU A 55 10.40 6.52 2.32
C GLU A 55 10.16 6.83 3.79
N LYS A 56 8.90 6.95 4.18
CA LYS A 56 8.47 7.15 5.57
C LYS A 56 6.98 6.84 5.69
N ILE A 57 6.52 6.74 6.92
CA ILE A 57 5.10 6.51 7.20
C ILE A 57 4.58 7.72 7.96
N LEU A 58 3.52 8.34 7.42
CA LEU A 58 2.84 9.46 8.04
C LEU A 58 1.69 8.97 8.89
N ASN A 59 1.50 9.57 10.05
CA ASN A 59 0.37 9.27 10.93
C ASN A 59 -0.13 10.59 11.52
N PHE A 60 -1.25 11.07 11.04
CA PHE A 60 -1.81 12.36 11.43
C PHE A 60 -3.33 12.28 11.48
N ASP A 61 -3.95 13.32 12.07
CA ASP A 61 -5.38 13.51 11.91
C ASP A 61 -5.74 13.61 10.42
N LEU A 62 -6.97 13.33 10.09
CA LEU A 62 -7.35 13.17 8.69
C LEU A 62 -7.16 14.42 7.84
N ASP A 63 -7.50 15.59 8.38
CA ASP A 63 -7.37 16.83 7.61
C ASP A 63 -5.90 17.15 7.32
N THR A 64 -5.03 16.96 8.30
CA THR A 64 -3.59 17.16 8.12
C THR A 64 -3.04 16.13 7.13
N LEU A 65 -3.47 14.88 7.27
CA LEU A 65 -3.01 13.81 6.37
C LEU A 65 -3.40 14.10 4.92
N TRP A 66 -4.64 14.56 4.71
CA TRP A 66 -5.09 14.91 3.36
C TRP A 66 -4.27 16.09 2.79
N ASP A 67 -4.07 17.13 3.58
CA ASP A 67 -3.30 18.29 3.14
C ASP A 67 -1.88 17.90 2.71
N LEU A 68 -1.26 16.97 3.43
CA LEU A 68 0.11 16.57 3.14
C LEU A 68 0.23 15.62 1.94
N THR A 69 -0.86 14.97 1.54
CA THR A 69 -0.81 13.89 0.54
C THR A 69 -1.61 14.16 -0.72
N GLN A 70 -2.46 15.18 -0.72
CA GLN A 70 -3.49 15.34 -1.76
C GLN A 70 -2.95 15.40 -3.19
N ASP A 71 -1.79 16.01 -3.40
CA ASP A 71 -1.26 16.20 -4.75
C ASP A 71 -0.89 14.88 -5.43
N PHE A 72 -0.48 13.88 -4.64
CA PHE A 72 -0.08 12.58 -5.15
C PHE A 72 -0.80 11.43 -4.43
N SER A 73 -2.02 11.70 -3.99
CA SER A 73 -2.80 10.70 -3.23
C SER A 73 -3.31 9.55 -4.12
N GLY A 74 -3.55 9.84 -5.40
CA GLY A 74 -4.12 8.85 -6.31
C GLY A 74 -5.58 8.53 -6.06
N ILE A 75 -6.24 9.30 -5.18
CA ILE A 75 -7.66 9.14 -4.84
C ILE A 75 -8.29 10.52 -4.69
N SER A 76 -9.61 10.58 -4.79
CA SER A 76 -10.35 11.82 -4.55
C SER A 76 -10.45 12.11 -3.06
N GLU A 77 -10.71 13.38 -2.74
CA GLU A 77 -10.96 13.79 -1.35
C GLU A 77 -12.16 13.05 -0.76
N ASP A 78 -13.25 12.91 -1.53
CA ASP A 78 -14.43 12.18 -1.08
C ASP A 78 -14.10 10.73 -0.74
N PHE A 79 -13.33 10.05 -1.61
CA PHE A 79 -12.92 8.69 -1.34
C PHE A 79 -12.04 8.59 -0.09
N PHE A 80 -11.14 9.55 0.10
CA PHE A 80 -10.26 9.57 1.27
C PHE A 80 -11.07 9.61 2.57
N TYR A 81 -12.01 10.55 2.67
CA TYR A 81 -12.81 10.67 3.89
C TYR A 81 -13.78 9.51 4.08
N GLU A 82 -14.28 8.95 3.00
CA GLU A 82 -15.12 7.75 3.07
C GLU A 82 -14.31 6.55 3.56
N TYR A 83 -13.10 6.38 3.02
CA TYR A 83 -12.21 5.28 3.43
C TYR A 83 -11.90 5.35 4.92
N PHE A 84 -11.61 6.56 5.43
CA PHE A 84 -11.26 6.75 6.83
C PHE A 84 -12.47 7.05 7.72
N ALA A 85 -13.70 6.86 7.25
CA ALA A 85 -14.90 7.08 8.07
C ALA A 85 -14.76 6.34 9.40
N ASP A 86 -15.21 6.97 10.48
CA ASP A 86 -15.11 6.46 11.85
C ASP A 86 -13.68 6.43 12.43
N ARG A 87 -12.73 7.07 11.75
CA ARG A 87 -11.36 7.20 12.24
C ARG A 87 -11.03 8.66 12.49
N GLU A 88 -10.22 8.92 13.51
CA GLU A 88 -9.70 10.27 13.78
C GLU A 88 -8.33 10.47 13.13
N PHE A 89 -7.58 9.38 12.97
CA PHE A 89 -6.22 9.39 12.45
C PHE A 89 -6.10 8.36 11.34
N GLY A 90 -5.16 8.59 10.44
CA GLY A 90 -4.85 7.65 9.38
C GLY A 90 -3.36 7.54 9.17
N TYR A 91 -2.98 6.50 8.44
CA TYR A 91 -1.59 6.27 8.03
C TYR A 91 -1.47 6.45 6.53
N ALA A 92 -0.34 7.02 6.10
CA ALA A 92 0.03 7.07 4.70
C ALA A 92 1.48 6.60 4.57
N ILE A 93 1.69 5.55 3.80
CA ILE A 93 3.02 5.05 3.49
C ILE A 93 3.52 5.84 2.29
N LYS A 94 4.55 6.66 2.48
CA LYS A 94 5.15 7.43 1.39
C LYS A 94 6.09 6.55 0.59
N ILE A 95 5.85 6.48 -0.71
CA ILE A 95 6.58 5.60 -1.63
C ILE A 95 7.82 6.31 -2.12
N LYS A 96 8.98 5.68 -1.92
CA LYS A 96 10.26 6.19 -2.41
C LYS A 96 10.53 5.75 -3.84
N LYS A 97 10.35 4.47 -4.12
CA LYS A 97 10.69 3.87 -5.41
C LYS A 97 9.81 2.65 -5.62
N ALA A 98 9.17 2.55 -6.77
CA ALA A 98 8.30 1.44 -7.09
C ALA A 98 8.85 0.65 -8.28
N LYS A 99 8.73 -0.68 -8.20
CA LYS A 99 9.20 -1.59 -9.24
C LYS A 99 8.11 -2.59 -9.56
N LYS A 100 7.56 -2.50 -10.76
CA LYS A 100 6.60 -3.48 -11.25
C LYS A 100 7.36 -4.69 -11.78
N TYR A 101 6.93 -5.89 -11.37
CA TYR A 101 7.56 -7.11 -11.85
C TYR A 101 7.23 -7.34 -13.33
N ARG A 102 8.21 -7.84 -14.06
CA ARG A 102 8.01 -8.19 -15.46
C ARG A 102 6.94 -9.28 -15.62
N ASN A 103 6.98 -10.28 -14.74
CA ASN A 103 6.01 -11.37 -14.71
C ASN A 103 5.32 -11.39 -13.35
N PRO A 104 4.00 -11.21 -13.32
CA PRO A 104 3.24 -11.33 -12.06
C PRO A 104 3.45 -12.71 -11.44
N LYS A 105 3.46 -12.77 -10.10
CA LYS A 105 3.73 -14.00 -9.36
C LYS A 105 2.48 -14.52 -8.68
N ASN A 106 2.36 -15.83 -8.60
CA ASN A 106 1.29 -16.49 -7.86
C ASN A 106 1.64 -16.47 -6.38
N LEU A 107 0.74 -15.92 -5.54
CA LEU A 107 1.02 -15.76 -4.12
C LEU A 107 1.24 -17.09 -3.41
N LYS A 108 0.41 -18.07 -3.69
CA LYS A 108 0.52 -19.38 -3.05
C LYS A 108 1.80 -20.11 -3.45
N GLU A 109 2.11 -20.11 -4.74
CA GLU A 109 3.28 -20.82 -5.27
C GLU A 109 4.60 -20.17 -4.83
N GLU A 110 4.69 -18.84 -4.90
CA GLU A 110 5.95 -18.13 -4.63
C GLU A 110 6.17 -17.85 -3.15
N PHE A 111 5.09 -17.62 -2.39
CA PHE A 111 5.20 -17.17 -1.01
C PHE A 111 4.55 -18.11 -0.01
N ASN A 112 3.80 -19.10 -0.48
CA ASN A 112 3.07 -20.05 0.37
C ASN A 112 2.12 -19.34 1.34
N LEU A 113 1.44 -18.29 0.84
CA LEU A 113 0.52 -17.48 1.62
C LEU A 113 -0.82 -17.36 0.92
N PHE A 114 -1.85 -17.06 1.70
CA PHE A 114 -3.14 -16.60 1.19
C PHE A 114 -3.19 -15.07 1.30
N PRO A 115 -4.05 -14.40 0.51
CA PRO A 115 -4.15 -12.94 0.56
C PRO A 115 -4.49 -12.46 1.97
N PRO A 116 -3.69 -11.56 2.56
CA PRO A 116 -4.01 -11.02 3.87
C PRO A 116 -5.12 -9.98 3.75
N GLN A 117 -5.93 -9.82 4.81
CA GLN A 117 -6.92 -8.75 4.84
C GLN A 117 -6.26 -7.39 5.01
N SER A 118 -5.18 -7.33 5.75
CA SER A 118 -4.43 -6.10 5.96
C SER A 118 -3.00 -6.28 5.48
N PHE A 119 -2.18 -6.98 6.24
CA PHE A 119 -0.78 -7.20 5.87
C PHE A 119 -0.28 -8.55 6.38
N ALA A 120 0.85 -8.98 5.82
CA ALA A 120 1.57 -10.15 6.30
C ALA A 120 3.07 -9.89 6.19
N TYR A 121 3.83 -10.24 7.24
CA TYR A 121 5.28 -10.16 7.15
C TYR A 121 5.81 -11.28 6.25
N LEU A 122 6.82 -10.95 5.44
CA LEU A 122 7.45 -11.93 4.58
C LEU A 122 8.81 -12.30 5.17
N PRO A 123 9.12 -13.61 5.27
CA PRO A 123 10.46 -14.02 5.67
C PRO A 123 11.47 -13.60 4.60
N LYS A 124 12.69 -13.45 5.02
CA LYS A 124 13.76 -13.07 4.09
C LYS A 124 14.05 -14.12 3.05
#